data_e12c2dc96564106b08ed77df45190e6a
#
_entry.id   e12c2dc96564106b08ed77df45190e6a
#
_cell.length_a   1.000
_cell.length_b   1.000
_cell.length_c   1.000
_cell.angle_alpha   90.00
_cell.angle_beta   90.00
_cell.angle_gamma   90.00
#
_symmetry.space_group_name_H-M   'P 1'
#
loop_
_entity.id
_entity.type
_entity.pdbx_description
1 polymer ?
#
loop_
_entity_poly.entity_id
_entity_poly.type
_entity_poly.pdbx_seq_one_letter_code
_entity_poly.pdbx_strand_id
1 'polypeptide(L)' 'MKKPIKPEELENDMNKILSFINNLENLDIEDIDQIDKLKDQAESFDKILKNKYKDYLDDEK' A
#
# COMPACT_ATOMS: atom_id res chain seq x y z
N MET A 1 -9.55 12.07 -17.41
CA MET A 1 -10.18 12.71 -16.25
C MET A 1 -9.98 11.88 -15.00
N LYS A 2 -9.53 12.51 -13.94
CA LYS A 2 -9.23 11.79 -12.69
C LYS A 2 -10.49 11.61 -11.87
N LYS A 3 -10.62 10.44 -11.27
CA LYS A 3 -11.71 10.19 -10.36
C LYS A 3 -11.35 10.71 -8.97
N PRO A 4 -12.28 11.42 -8.33
CA PRO A 4 -12.00 11.89 -6.98
C PRO A 4 -11.91 10.71 -6.01
N ILE A 5 -11.00 10.80 -5.08
CA ILE A 5 -10.83 9.79 -4.05
C ILE A 5 -11.45 10.35 -2.77
N LYS A 6 -12.33 9.57 -2.16
CA LYS A 6 -12.97 10.02 -0.95
C LYS A 6 -11.96 10.13 0.18
N PRO A 7 -12.07 11.14 1.03
CA PRO A 7 -11.13 11.28 2.14
C PRO A 7 -11.08 10.05 3.04
N GLU A 8 -12.22 9.38 3.21
CA GLU A 8 -12.27 8.18 4.04
C GLU A 8 -11.45 7.06 3.44
N GLU A 9 -11.53 6.91 2.11
CA GLU A 9 -10.74 5.87 1.44
C GLU A 9 -9.26 6.18 1.53
N LEU A 10 -8.92 7.43 1.34
CA LEU A 10 -7.53 7.84 1.42
C LEU A 10 -6.97 7.58 2.81
N GLU A 11 -7.75 7.93 3.82
CA GLU A 11 -7.33 7.71 5.19
C GLU A 11 -7.14 6.22 5.49
N ASN A 12 -8.07 5.40 5.02
CA ASN A 12 -7.96 3.96 5.22
C ASN A 12 -6.71 3.40 4.54
N ASP A 13 -6.45 3.84 3.32
CA ASP A 13 -5.28 3.38 2.59
C ASP A 13 -4.00 3.82 3.28
N MET A 14 -3.97 5.05 3.77
CA MET A 14 -2.81 5.55 4.48
C MET A 14 -2.56 4.77 5.77
N ASN A 15 -3.64 4.43 6.48
CA ASN A 15 -3.51 3.64 7.69
C ASN A 15 -2.94 2.26 7.40
N LYS A 16 -3.35 1.66 6.30
CA LYS A 16 -2.83 0.37 5.89
C LYS A 16 -1.33 0.46 5.58
N ILE A 17 -0.94 1.52 4.89
CA ILE A 17 0.47 1.71 4.55
C ILE A 17 1.29 1.93 5.81
N LEU A 18 0.79 2.74 6.73
CA LEU A 18 1.49 2.98 7.98
C LEU A 18 1.64 1.71 8.78
N SER A 19 0.59 0.89 8.80
CA SER A 19 0.64 -0.40 9.47
C SER A 19 1.68 -1.31 8.83
N PHE A 20 1.76 -1.30 7.51
CA PHE A 20 2.74 -2.07 6.78
C PHE A 20 4.16 -1.63 7.13
N ILE A 21 4.39 -0.33 7.16
CA ILE A 21 5.71 0.22 7.51
C ILE A 21 6.07 -0.18 8.94
N ASN A 22 5.11 -0.12 9.85
CA ASN A 22 5.35 -0.50 11.23
C ASN A 22 5.75 -1.98 11.31
N ASN A 23 5.10 -2.82 10.53
CA ASN A 23 5.45 -4.23 10.49
C ASN A 23 6.86 -4.45 9.94
N LEU A 24 7.25 -3.63 8.96
CA LEU A 24 8.60 -3.72 8.43
C LEU A 24 9.64 -3.38 9.49
N GLU A 25 9.36 -2.37 10.29
CA GLU A 25 10.29 -1.94 11.34
C GLU A 25 10.46 -3.00 12.40
N ASN A 26 9.43 -3.80 12.63
CA ASN A 26 9.45 -4.85 13.64
C ASN A 26 9.67 -6.23 13.05
N LEU A 27 10.08 -6.28 11.79
CA LEU A 27 10.25 -7.55 11.10
C LEU A 27 11.40 -8.35 11.69
N ASP A 28 11.12 -9.61 11.95
CA ASP A 28 12.15 -10.57 12.35
C ASP A 28 12.62 -11.30 11.11
N ILE A 29 13.86 -11.07 10.73
CA ILE A 29 14.40 -11.62 9.49
C ILE A 29 14.34 -13.15 9.50
N GLU A 30 14.37 -13.75 10.67
CA GLU A 30 14.33 -15.20 10.78
C GLU A 30 12.93 -15.77 10.65
N ASP A 31 11.91 -14.92 10.70
CA ASP A 31 10.53 -15.36 10.60
C ASP A 31 10.09 -15.32 9.14
N ILE A 32 10.22 -16.46 8.48
CA ILE A 32 9.91 -16.56 7.06
C ILE A 32 8.43 -16.32 6.80
N ASP A 33 7.56 -16.78 7.71
CA ASP A 33 6.12 -16.56 7.54
C ASP A 33 5.78 -15.09 7.55
N GLN A 34 6.44 -14.34 8.42
CA GLN A 34 6.18 -12.90 8.50
C GLN A 34 6.66 -12.21 7.23
N ILE A 35 7.80 -12.63 6.70
CA ILE A 35 8.31 -12.09 5.46
C ILE A 35 7.34 -12.32 4.32
N ASP A 36 6.77 -13.52 4.23
CA ASP A 36 5.79 -13.84 3.19
C ASP A 36 4.55 -12.97 3.32
N LYS A 37 4.08 -12.74 4.54
CA LYS A 37 2.91 -11.90 4.75
C LYS A 37 3.15 -10.47 4.30
N LEU A 38 4.32 -9.94 4.62
CA LEU A 38 4.67 -8.58 4.20
C LEU A 38 4.79 -8.50 2.68
N LYS A 39 5.28 -9.54 2.07
CA LYS A 39 5.40 -9.60 0.62
C LYS A 39 4.02 -9.54 -0.02
N ASP A 40 3.06 -10.29 0.53
CA ASP A 40 1.69 -10.27 0.04
C ASP A 40 1.07 -8.89 0.21
N GLN A 41 1.31 -8.25 1.34
CA GLN A 41 0.80 -6.91 1.58
C GLN A 41 1.38 -5.93 0.58
N ALA A 42 2.67 -6.04 0.29
CA ALA A 42 3.30 -5.16 -0.67
C ALA A 42 2.68 -5.31 -2.04
N GLU A 43 2.37 -6.54 -2.44
CA GLU A 43 1.73 -6.77 -3.72
C GLU A 43 0.32 -6.19 -3.75
N SER A 44 -0.41 -6.29 -2.64
CA SER A 44 -1.73 -5.71 -2.54
C SER A 44 -1.69 -4.20 -2.70
N PHE A 45 -0.73 -3.55 -2.04
CA PHE A 45 -0.58 -2.11 -2.17
C PHE A 45 -0.22 -1.71 -3.60
N ASP A 46 0.63 -2.50 -4.24
CA ASP A 46 1.00 -2.24 -5.61
C ASP A 46 -0.22 -2.26 -6.52
N LYS A 47 -1.10 -3.24 -6.32
CA LYS A 47 -2.32 -3.33 -7.10
C LYS A 47 -3.24 -2.14 -6.83
N ILE A 48 -3.36 -1.74 -5.57
CA ILE A 48 -4.18 -0.59 -5.22
C ILE A 48 -3.66 0.66 -5.91
N LEU A 49 -2.35 0.86 -5.85
CA LEU A 49 -1.75 2.03 -6.46
C LEU A 49 -1.94 2.04 -7.97
N LYS A 50 -1.79 0.90 -8.59
CA LYS A 50 -1.92 0.83 -10.04
C LYS A 50 -3.35 0.98 -10.51
N ASN A 51 -4.31 0.52 -9.72
CA ASN A 51 -5.72 0.58 -10.14
C ASN A 51 -6.42 1.83 -9.64
N LYS A 52 -6.18 2.20 -8.40
CA LYS A 52 -6.91 3.27 -7.77
C LYS A 52 -6.26 4.63 -7.99
N TYR A 53 -4.95 4.66 -7.98
CA TYR A 53 -4.20 5.91 -8.07
C TYR A 53 -3.46 6.06 -9.39
N LYS A 54 -3.81 5.25 -10.36
CA LYS A 54 -3.11 5.26 -11.63
C LYS A 54 -3.12 6.63 -12.27
N ASP A 55 -4.28 7.26 -12.29
CA ASP A 55 -4.43 8.56 -12.94
C ASP A 55 -3.54 9.61 -12.28
N TYR A 56 -3.35 9.49 -10.98
CA TYR A 56 -2.52 10.42 -10.25
C TYR A 56 -1.04 10.16 -10.48
N LEU A 57 -0.68 8.90 -10.60
CA LEU A 57 0.72 8.53 -10.81
C LEU A 57 1.19 8.86 -12.22
N ASP A 58 0.30 8.79 -13.20
CA ASP A 58 0.63 9.04 -14.59
C ASP A 58 0.49 10.50 -14.96
N ASP A 59 0.20 11.33 -14.02
CA ASP A 59 -0.11 12.74 -14.25
C ASP A 59 1.09 13.55 -14.72
N GLU A 60 2.24 12.98 -14.61
CA GLU A 60 3.49 13.68 -14.90
C GLU A 60 3.82 13.79 -16.36
N LYS A 61 3.04 13.23 -17.18
CA LYS A 61 3.33 13.21 -18.60
C LYS A 61 3.25 14.58 -19.27
#